data_42d8411de593f7626c65a501c7507c82
#
_entry.id   42d8411de593f7626c65a501c7507c82
#
_cell.length_a   1.000
_cell.length_b   1.000
_cell.length_c   1.000
_cell.angle_alpha   90.00
_cell.angle_beta   90.00
_cell.angle_gamma   90.00
#
_symmetry.space_group_name_H-M   'P 1'
#
loop_
_entity.id
_entity.type
_entity.pdbx_description
1 polymer ?
#
loop_
_entity_poly.entity_id
_entity_poly.type
_entity_poly.pdbx_seq_one_letter_code
_entity_poly.pdbx_strand_id
1 'polypeptide(L)'
;VNSRAEKFAGVDGAKGAWVVAVFDGSRLTWTGCSSVAEVLEHTRDCARVGVDMPLSLPVDGYRISELEAKAFLGRARSSIFHTPVVDVLDASTYEQACALSRSITGKAISKQTWHILPAVQAWREADFDPDIYVEVHPECSFRAMSPTTPFASKKSGRGVGQRLAALGRLSEHLDLGDLPDGPVVDDFLDAAAAAWSARRFHVGEHRTFGTADASDRIVA
;
A
#
# COMPACT_ATOMS: atom_id res chain seq x y z
N VAL A 1 23.19 -6.56 26.04
CA VAL A 1 22.24 -7.13 25.08
C VAL A 1 22.12 -6.11 23.95
N ASN A 2 22.78 -6.35 22.80
CA ASN A 2 22.59 -5.55 21.60
C ASN A 2 21.14 -5.78 21.12
N SER A 3 20.25 -4.90 21.44
CA SER A 3 18.91 -4.86 20.83
C SER A 3 19.14 -4.48 19.36
N ARG A 4 19.05 -5.45 18.47
CA ARG A 4 19.02 -5.20 17.02
C ARG A 4 17.83 -4.26 16.77
N ALA A 5 18.08 -3.13 16.12
CA ALA A 5 17.00 -2.19 15.81
C ALA A 5 15.91 -2.90 14.98
N GLU A 6 14.66 -2.71 15.38
CA GLU A 6 13.53 -3.29 14.66
C GLU A 6 13.44 -2.70 13.26
N LYS A 7 13.16 -3.54 12.28
CA LYS A 7 12.99 -3.15 10.89
C LYS A 7 11.51 -3.07 10.52
N PHE A 8 11.19 -2.12 9.69
CA PHE A 8 9.85 -1.92 9.13
C PHE A 8 9.96 -1.82 7.62
N ALA A 9 9.07 -2.48 6.90
CA ALA A 9 9.07 -2.41 5.46
C ALA A 9 7.78 -1.82 4.90
N GLY A 10 7.88 -1.28 3.70
CA GLY A 10 6.75 -0.90 2.88
C GLY A 10 6.92 -1.46 1.47
N VAL A 11 5.81 -1.83 0.87
CA VAL A 11 5.74 -2.49 -0.43
C VAL A 11 4.75 -1.76 -1.33
N ASP A 12 5.19 -1.43 -2.54
CA ASP A 12 4.33 -0.89 -3.60
C ASP A 12 4.49 -1.65 -4.91
N GLY A 13 3.42 -1.71 -5.70
CA GLY A 13 3.39 -2.40 -6.99
C GLY A 13 3.89 -1.54 -8.14
N ALA A 14 4.87 -2.02 -8.92
CA ALA A 14 5.49 -1.31 -10.02
C ALA A 14 5.51 -2.15 -11.30
N LYS A 15 4.57 -1.93 -12.24
CA LYS A 15 4.54 -2.53 -13.60
C LYS A 15 4.88 -4.03 -13.66
N GLY A 16 4.23 -4.84 -12.82
CA GLY A 16 4.46 -6.30 -12.79
C GLY A 16 5.63 -6.74 -11.90
N ALA A 17 6.17 -5.82 -11.12
CA ALA A 17 7.18 -6.03 -10.10
C ALA A 17 6.75 -5.34 -8.80
N TRP A 18 7.60 -5.36 -7.79
CA TRP A 18 7.37 -4.74 -6.49
C TRP A 18 8.58 -3.90 -6.08
N VAL A 19 8.33 -2.79 -5.43
CA VAL A 19 9.33 -2.01 -4.71
C VAL A 19 9.19 -2.29 -3.24
N VAL A 20 10.29 -2.65 -2.59
CA VAL A 20 10.36 -2.82 -1.14
C VAL A 20 11.27 -1.75 -0.56
N ALA A 21 10.74 -0.95 0.35
CA ALA A 21 11.48 0.01 1.17
C ALA A 21 11.66 -0.57 2.58
N VAL A 22 12.88 -0.76 3.05
CA VAL A 22 13.15 -1.24 4.42
C VAL A 22 13.78 -0.12 5.24
N PHE A 23 13.13 0.24 6.35
CA PHE A 23 13.62 1.18 7.35
C PHE A 23 14.21 0.40 8.53
N ASP A 24 15.49 0.63 8.85
CA ASP A 24 16.23 -0.05 9.92
C ASP A 24 16.37 0.76 11.22
N GLY A 25 15.60 1.85 11.35
CA GLY A 25 15.69 2.78 12.46
C GLY A 25 16.55 4.02 12.18
N SER A 26 17.36 4.00 11.10
CA SER A 26 18.24 5.11 10.71
C SER A 26 18.07 5.51 9.25
N ARG A 27 18.01 4.55 8.34
CA ARG A 27 17.94 4.78 6.89
C ARG A 27 16.92 3.89 6.21
N LEU A 28 16.53 4.30 5.01
CA LEU A 28 15.76 3.49 4.08
C LEU A 28 16.70 2.83 3.07
N THR A 29 16.46 1.55 2.79
CA THR A 29 17.09 0.81 1.69
C THR A 29 16.01 0.31 0.75
N TRP A 30 16.37 0.12 -0.52
CA TRP A 30 15.43 -0.18 -1.59
C TRP A 30 15.77 -1.51 -2.25
N THR A 31 14.76 -2.28 -2.60
CA THR A 31 14.92 -3.52 -3.36
C THR A 31 13.77 -3.64 -4.36
N GLY A 32 14.10 -4.01 -5.60
CA GLY A 32 13.11 -4.45 -6.59
C GLY A 32 12.88 -5.95 -6.44
N CYS A 33 11.63 -6.39 -6.44
CA CYS A 33 11.24 -7.79 -6.37
C CYS A 33 10.34 -8.13 -7.56
N SER A 34 10.54 -9.32 -8.15
CA SER A 34 9.76 -9.79 -9.31
C SER A 34 8.49 -10.53 -8.90
N SER A 35 8.37 -10.94 -7.63
CA SER A 35 7.25 -11.73 -7.11
C SER A 35 6.94 -11.41 -5.65
N VAL A 36 5.74 -11.78 -5.19
CA VAL A 36 5.36 -11.69 -3.77
C VAL A 36 6.26 -12.60 -2.92
N ALA A 37 6.68 -13.76 -3.43
CA ALA A 37 7.60 -14.65 -2.72
C ALA A 37 8.96 -13.97 -2.42
N GLU A 38 9.50 -13.20 -3.37
CA GLU A 38 10.71 -12.40 -3.13
C GLU A 38 10.46 -11.27 -2.12
N VAL A 39 9.29 -10.62 -2.17
CA VAL A 39 8.90 -9.61 -1.16
C VAL A 39 8.91 -10.25 0.23
N LEU A 40 8.27 -11.41 0.42
CA LEU A 40 8.22 -12.11 1.71
C LEU A 40 9.63 -12.47 2.21
N GLU A 41 10.51 -12.93 1.33
CA GLU A 41 11.90 -13.26 1.68
C GLU A 41 12.68 -12.01 2.12
N HIS A 42 12.56 -10.90 1.40
CA HIS A 42 13.26 -9.65 1.73
C HIS A 42 12.72 -8.96 3.00
N THR A 43 11.49 -9.24 3.39
CA THR A 43 10.83 -8.62 4.55
C THR A 43 10.70 -9.56 5.76
N ARG A 44 11.19 -10.79 5.69
CA ARG A 44 11.05 -11.83 6.74
C ARG A 44 11.56 -11.41 8.12
N ASP A 45 12.57 -10.52 8.19
CA ASP A 45 13.15 -10.01 9.43
C ASP A 45 12.52 -8.69 9.90
N CYS A 46 11.44 -8.22 9.23
CA CYS A 46 10.75 -6.98 9.59
C CYS A 46 9.70 -7.25 10.67
N ALA A 47 9.60 -6.34 11.63
CA ALA A 47 8.59 -6.39 12.69
C ALA A 47 7.17 -6.12 12.15
N ARG A 48 7.06 -5.28 11.12
CA ARG A 48 5.82 -5.00 10.38
C ARG A 48 6.13 -4.63 8.94
N VAL A 49 5.18 -4.94 8.04
CA VAL A 49 5.27 -4.66 6.60
C VAL A 49 3.97 -4.00 6.16
N GLY A 50 4.04 -2.78 5.65
CA GLY A 50 2.90 -2.10 5.01
C GLY A 50 2.85 -2.43 3.53
N VAL A 51 1.70 -2.79 3.00
CA VAL A 51 1.53 -3.19 1.60
C VAL A 51 0.50 -2.29 0.93
N ASP A 52 0.89 -1.58 -0.14
CA ASP A 52 -0.06 -0.82 -0.99
C ASP A 52 -0.75 -1.76 -1.98
N MET A 53 -1.52 -2.68 -1.42
CA MET A 53 -2.36 -3.61 -2.18
C MET A 53 -3.49 -4.12 -1.27
N PRO A 54 -4.71 -4.33 -1.79
CA PRO A 54 -5.75 -5.00 -1.04
C PRO A 54 -5.32 -6.39 -0.59
N LEU A 55 -5.23 -6.60 0.72
CA LEU A 55 -4.90 -7.89 1.33
C LEU A 55 -6.14 -8.70 1.67
N SER A 56 -7.30 -8.06 1.71
CA SER A 56 -8.60 -8.70 1.90
C SER A 56 -9.59 -8.23 0.83
N LEU A 57 -10.49 -9.14 0.40
CA LEU A 57 -11.50 -8.84 -0.61
C LEU A 57 -12.89 -9.02 -0.01
N PRO A 58 -13.84 -8.12 -0.31
CA PRO A 58 -15.22 -8.28 0.13
C PRO A 58 -15.90 -9.40 -0.66
N VAL A 59 -16.87 -10.06 -0.01
CA VAL A 59 -17.76 -11.03 -0.66
C VAL A 59 -18.86 -10.29 -1.43
N ASP A 60 -19.31 -9.17 -0.87
CA ASP A 60 -20.34 -8.29 -1.44
C ASP A 60 -20.06 -6.82 -1.10
N GLY A 61 -20.73 -5.90 -1.80
CA GLY A 61 -20.70 -4.46 -1.51
C GLY A 61 -19.30 -3.82 -1.61
N TYR A 62 -19.04 -2.92 -0.68
CA TYR A 62 -17.79 -2.15 -0.58
C TYR A 62 -17.21 -2.28 0.82
N ARG A 63 -15.90 -2.29 0.91
CA ARG A 63 -15.18 -2.32 2.19
C ARG A 63 -15.40 -1.02 2.98
N ILE A 64 -15.65 -1.16 4.28
CA ILE A 64 -15.82 -0.01 5.19
C ILE A 64 -14.51 0.78 5.26
N SER A 65 -13.37 0.08 5.30
CA SER A 65 -12.04 0.70 5.30
C SER A 65 -11.84 1.69 4.16
N GLU A 66 -12.24 1.33 2.94
CA GLU A 66 -12.13 2.21 1.77
C GLU A 66 -13.05 3.42 1.85
N LEU A 67 -14.27 3.25 2.34
CA LEU A 67 -15.22 4.36 2.50
C LEU A 67 -14.71 5.38 3.53
N GLU A 68 -14.17 4.91 4.66
CA GLU A 68 -13.58 5.75 5.70
C GLU A 68 -12.27 6.42 5.23
N ALA A 69 -11.39 5.67 4.55
CA ALA A 69 -10.17 6.22 3.97
C ALA A 69 -10.46 7.30 2.91
N LYS A 70 -11.49 7.10 2.06
CA LYS A 70 -11.98 8.13 1.11
C LYS A 70 -12.49 9.38 1.82
N ALA A 71 -13.23 9.21 2.92
CA ALA A 71 -13.71 10.33 3.73
C ALA A 71 -12.53 11.11 4.35
N PHE A 72 -11.51 10.39 4.84
CA PHE A 72 -10.29 10.99 5.39
C PHE A 72 -9.48 11.77 4.34
N LEU A 73 -9.36 11.25 3.11
CA LEU A 73 -8.65 11.91 2.03
C LEU A 73 -9.38 13.13 1.46
N GLY A 74 -10.70 13.23 1.61
CA GLY A 74 -11.50 14.36 1.16
C GLY A 74 -11.34 14.62 -0.35
N ARG A 75 -10.62 15.68 -0.75
CA ARG A 75 -10.41 16.02 -2.17
C ARG A 75 -9.59 14.98 -2.93
N ALA A 76 -8.69 14.26 -2.27
CA ALA A 76 -7.86 13.23 -2.86
C ALA A 76 -8.52 11.83 -2.88
N ARG A 77 -9.81 11.72 -2.49
CA ARG A 77 -10.56 10.46 -2.41
C ARG A 77 -10.56 9.60 -3.68
N SER A 78 -10.33 10.22 -4.84
CA SER A 78 -10.27 9.50 -6.12
C SER A 78 -8.99 8.66 -6.29
N SER A 79 -7.99 8.80 -5.41
CA SER A 79 -6.81 7.93 -5.40
C SER A 79 -7.16 6.51 -4.93
N ILE A 80 -8.20 6.36 -4.10
CA ILE A 80 -8.69 5.05 -3.66
C ILE A 80 -9.77 4.58 -4.64
N PHE A 81 -9.52 3.49 -5.32
CA PHE A 81 -10.54 2.73 -6.06
C PHE A 81 -11.14 1.65 -5.14
N HIS A 82 -12.31 1.15 -5.49
CA HIS A 82 -12.92 0.07 -4.73
C HIS A 82 -12.27 -1.27 -5.08
N THR A 83 -11.89 -2.00 -4.04
CA THR A 83 -11.47 -3.39 -4.15
C THR A 83 -12.62 -4.21 -4.75
N PRO A 84 -12.37 -5.06 -5.74
CA PRO A 84 -13.41 -5.89 -6.33
C PRO A 84 -13.87 -6.95 -5.32
N VAL A 85 -15.10 -7.42 -5.50
CA VAL A 85 -15.56 -8.63 -4.79
C VAL A 85 -14.76 -9.85 -5.23
N VAL A 86 -14.60 -10.80 -4.34
CA VAL A 86 -13.73 -11.98 -4.54
C VAL A 86 -14.03 -12.75 -5.83
N ASP A 87 -15.29 -12.88 -6.21
CA ASP A 87 -15.75 -13.62 -7.41
C ASP A 87 -15.19 -13.02 -8.72
N VAL A 88 -14.81 -11.73 -8.70
CA VAL A 88 -14.23 -11.08 -9.87
C VAL A 88 -12.86 -11.66 -10.25
N LEU A 89 -12.15 -12.29 -9.31
CA LEU A 89 -10.87 -12.95 -9.58
C LEU A 89 -11.00 -14.15 -10.54
N ASP A 90 -12.17 -14.77 -10.63
CA ASP A 90 -12.44 -15.90 -11.52
C ASP A 90 -12.70 -15.46 -12.97
N ALA A 91 -12.79 -14.16 -13.25
CA ALA A 91 -13.08 -13.64 -14.58
C ALA A 91 -11.85 -13.74 -15.50
N SER A 92 -12.06 -14.32 -16.69
CA SER A 92 -11.01 -14.43 -17.71
C SER A 92 -10.91 -13.19 -18.61
N THR A 93 -11.93 -12.31 -18.62
CA THR A 93 -11.94 -11.07 -19.40
C THR A 93 -12.47 -9.89 -18.57
N TYR A 94 -12.10 -8.68 -19.00
CA TYR A 94 -12.59 -7.45 -18.35
C TYR A 94 -14.13 -7.34 -18.39
N GLU A 95 -14.74 -7.78 -19.51
CA GLU A 95 -16.20 -7.77 -19.68
C GLU A 95 -16.88 -8.71 -18.69
N GLN A 96 -16.32 -9.92 -18.49
CA GLN A 96 -16.81 -10.87 -17.48
C GLN A 96 -16.65 -10.31 -16.07
N ALA A 97 -15.49 -9.75 -15.75
CA ALA A 97 -15.22 -9.12 -14.47
C ALA A 97 -16.22 -7.97 -14.18
N CYS A 98 -16.52 -7.14 -15.19
CA CYS A 98 -17.53 -6.10 -15.09
C CYS A 98 -18.94 -6.64 -14.91
N ALA A 99 -19.29 -7.76 -15.56
CA ALA A 99 -20.61 -8.39 -15.44
C ALA A 99 -20.80 -8.99 -14.04
N LEU A 100 -19.80 -9.74 -13.54
CA LEU A 100 -19.79 -10.29 -12.18
C LEU A 100 -19.91 -9.18 -11.13
N SER A 101 -19.07 -8.15 -11.22
CA SER A 101 -19.14 -7.03 -10.28
C SER A 101 -20.50 -6.34 -10.30
N ARG A 102 -21.11 -6.12 -11.48
CA ARG A 102 -22.46 -5.50 -11.56
C ARG A 102 -23.55 -6.37 -10.95
N SER A 103 -23.50 -7.69 -11.11
CA SER A 103 -24.51 -8.58 -10.54
C SER A 103 -24.50 -8.59 -9.01
N ILE A 104 -23.34 -8.33 -8.38
CA ILE A 104 -23.18 -8.38 -6.94
C ILE A 104 -23.28 -6.96 -6.33
N THR A 105 -22.56 -5.97 -6.91
CA THR A 105 -22.43 -4.63 -6.31
C THR A 105 -23.25 -3.55 -7.02
N GLY A 106 -23.89 -3.87 -8.14
CA GLY A 106 -24.57 -2.91 -9.00
C GLY A 106 -23.65 -2.07 -9.90
N LYS A 107 -22.32 -2.20 -9.80
CA LYS A 107 -21.35 -1.40 -10.55
C LYS A 107 -20.26 -2.27 -11.18
N ALA A 108 -19.74 -1.82 -12.32
CA ALA A 108 -18.56 -2.42 -12.94
C ALA A 108 -17.28 -2.04 -12.20
N ILE A 109 -16.27 -2.88 -12.32
CA ILE A 109 -14.91 -2.52 -11.90
C ILE A 109 -14.29 -1.49 -12.85
N SER A 110 -13.30 -0.74 -12.37
CA SER A 110 -12.51 0.14 -13.22
C SER A 110 -11.46 -0.65 -14.02
N LYS A 111 -10.95 -0.08 -15.12
CA LYS A 111 -9.81 -0.67 -15.81
C LYS A 111 -8.56 -0.75 -14.92
N GLN A 112 -8.38 0.23 -14.03
CA GLN A 112 -7.28 0.22 -13.07
C GLN A 112 -7.41 -0.99 -12.13
N THR A 113 -8.60 -1.22 -11.57
CA THR A 113 -8.87 -2.41 -10.75
C THR A 113 -8.58 -3.70 -11.53
N TRP A 114 -9.02 -3.79 -12.78
CA TRP A 114 -8.74 -4.95 -13.64
C TRP A 114 -7.24 -5.24 -13.78
N HIS A 115 -6.44 -4.20 -13.99
CA HIS A 115 -4.99 -4.36 -14.20
C HIS A 115 -4.23 -4.80 -12.95
N ILE A 116 -4.77 -4.57 -11.75
CA ILE A 116 -4.13 -5.02 -10.50
C ILE A 116 -4.61 -6.40 -10.03
N LEU A 117 -5.65 -7.01 -10.66
CA LEU A 117 -6.15 -8.32 -10.22
C LEU A 117 -5.07 -9.40 -10.13
N PRO A 118 -4.11 -9.52 -11.09
CA PRO A 118 -3.03 -10.49 -10.96
C PRO A 118 -2.18 -10.28 -9.70
N ALA A 119 -1.92 -9.03 -9.33
CA ALA A 119 -1.17 -8.68 -8.12
C ALA A 119 -1.98 -8.99 -6.84
N VAL A 120 -3.29 -8.67 -6.84
CA VAL A 120 -4.21 -9.04 -5.75
C VAL A 120 -4.27 -10.55 -5.57
N GLN A 121 -4.37 -11.30 -6.68
CA GLN A 121 -4.38 -12.76 -6.64
C GLN A 121 -3.08 -13.33 -6.09
N ALA A 122 -1.92 -12.77 -6.48
CA ALA A 122 -0.62 -13.20 -5.98
C ALA A 122 -0.49 -13.01 -4.46
N TRP A 123 -0.97 -11.89 -3.91
CA TRP A 123 -1.02 -11.68 -2.46
C TRP A 123 -1.98 -12.63 -1.77
N ARG A 124 -3.14 -12.90 -2.35
CA ARG A 124 -4.12 -13.83 -1.80
C ARG A 124 -3.61 -15.27 -1.72
N GLU A 125 -2.80 -15.69 -2.68
CA GLU A 125 -2.19 -17.03 -2.73
C GLU A 125 -0.93 -17.15 -1.86
N ALA A 126 -0.37 -16.03 -1.42
CA ALA A 126 0.82 -16.01 -0.60
C ALA A 126 0.49 -16.39 0.86
N ASP A 127 1.40 -17.16 1.47
CA ASP A 127 1.33 -17.52 2.90
C ASP A 127 2.09 -16.47 3.71
N PHE A 128 1.37 -15.48 4.26
CA PHE A 128 1.93 -14.43 5.11
C PHE A 128 1.14 -14.28 6.41
N ASP A 129 1.82 -13.80 7.45
CA ASP A 129 1.21 -13.52 8.74
C ASP A 129 0.43 -12.18 8.69
N PRO A 130 -0.91 -12.17 8.83
CA PRO A 130 -1.72 -10.94 8.81
C PRO A 130 -1.46 -10.00 10.00
N ASP A 131 -0.76 -10.46 11.04
CA ASP A 131 -0.29 -9.59 12.12
C ASP A 131 0.98 -8.85 11.73
N ILE A 132 1.78 -9.38 10.80
CA ILE A 132 3.00 -8.73 10.30
C ILE A 132 2.69 -7.85 9.08
N TYR A 133 1.92 -8.37 8.12
CA TYR A 133 1.60 -7.68 6.88
C TYR A 133 0.26 -6.95 6.99
N VAL A 134 0.28 -5.64 6.80
CA VAL A 134 -0.89 -4.77 6.93
C VAL A 134 -1.13 -3.97 5.66
N GLU A 135 -2.40 -3.87 5.27
CA GLU A 135 -2.79 -3.05 4.12
C GLU A 135 -2.62 -1.57 4.45
N VAL A 136 -1.96 -0.86 3.58
CA VAL A 136 -1.71 0.59 3.66
C VAL A 136 -2.16 1.24 2.36
N HIS A 137 -2.62 2.48 2.43
CA HIS A 137 -2.80 3.33 1.26
C HIS A 137 -1.89 4.56 1.39
N PRO A 138 -0.84 4.72 0.54
CA PRO A 138 0.19 5.75 0.69
C PRO A 138 -0.35 7.17 0.75
N GLU A 139 -1.40 7.51 0.01
CA GLU A 139 -2.02 8.84 0.11
C GLU A 139 -2.64 9.09 1.50
N CYS A 140 -3.13 8.05 2.18
CA CYS A 140 -3.57 8.15 3.59
C CYS A 140 -2.37 8.38 4.51
N SER A 141 -1.25 7.70 4.27
CA SER A 141 0.00 7.90 5.00
C SER A 141 0.50 9.34 4.85
N PHE A 142 0.60 9.85 3.63
CA PHE A 142 0.99 11.23 3.37
C PHE A 142 0.01 12.23 4.00
N ARG A 143 -1.28 11.97 3.93
CA ARG A 143 -2.30 12.80 4.59
C ARG A 143 -2.13 12.81 6.11
N ALA A 144 -1.76 11.67 6.72
CA ALA A 144 -1.47 11.58 8.15
C ALA A 144 -0.16 12.28 8.53
N MET A 145 0.89 12.21 7.68
CA MET A 145 2.13 12.95 7.87
C MET A 145 1.92 14.48 7.82
N SER A 146 0.99 14.96 6.99
CA SER A 146 0.75 16.39 6.79
C SER A 146 -0.76 16.72 6.80
N PRO A 147 -1.41 16.72 7.97
CA PRO A 147 -2.87 16.84 8.08
C PRO A 147 -3.42 18.21 7.64
N THR A 148 -2.61 19.25 7.66
CA THR A 148 -3.02 20.62 7.33
C THR A 148 -2.73 21.03 5.89
N THR A 149 -1.77 20.39 5.22
CA THR A 149 -1.30 20.79 3.89
C THR A 149 -1.67 19.73 2.85
N PRO A 150 -2.51 20.03 1.87
CA PRO A 150 -2.80 19.11 0.79
C PRO A 150 -1.56 18.95 -0.11
N PHE A 151 -1.29 17.70 -0.50
CA PHE A 151 -0.23 17.39 -1.45
C PHE A 151 -0.65 17.75 -2.88
N ALA A 152 0.27 18.28 -3.67
CA ALA A 152 0.12 18.40 -5.10
C ALA A 152 0.18 17.02 -5.78
N SER A 153 -0.20 16.95 -7.07
CA SER A 153 -0.13 15.71 -7.85
C SER A 153 1.25 15.06 -7.74
N LYS A 154 1.29 13.77 -7.43
CA LYS A 154 2.54 12.98 -7.35
C LYS A 154 3.35 12.97 -8.65
N LYS A 155 2.70 13.26 -9.79
CA LYS A 155 3.35 13.41 -11.10
C LYS A 155 4.00 14.79 -11.33
N SER A 156 3.89 15.72 -10.38
CA SER A 156 4.52 17.04 -10.46
C SER A 156 5.75 17.13 -9.56
N GLY A 157 6.78 17.90 -9.97
CA GLY A 157 7.96 18.11 -9.13
C GLY A 157 7.63 18.69 -7.75
N ARG A 158 6.58 19.56 -7.66
CA ARG A 158 6.08 20.05 -6.37
C ARG A 158 5.53 18.92 -5.49
N GLY A 159 4.74 18.01 -6.07
CA GLY A 159 4.15 16.89 -5.32
C GLY A 159 5.19 15.88 -4.85
N VAL A 160 6.20 15.61 -5.68
CA VAL A 160 7.37 14.80 -5.31
C VAL A 160 8.12 15.47 -4.15
N GLY A 161 8.48 16.76 -4.28
CA GLY A 161 9.19 17.48 -3.24
C GLY A 161 8.44 17.53 -1.90
N GLN A 162 7.11 17.68 -1.93
CA GLN A 162 6.28 17.65 -0.72
C GLN A 162 6.30 16.28 -0.04
N ARG A 163 6.28 15.17 -0.80
CA ARG A 163 6.34 13.80 -0.27
C ARG A 163 7.71 13.49 0.31
N LEU A 164 8.80 13.88 -0.38
CA LEU A 164 10.16 13.79 0.14
C LEU A 164 10.31 14.53 1.48
N ALA A 165 9.81 15.76 1.56
CA ALA A 165 9.85 16.55 2.81
C ALA A 165 9.03 15.89 3.93
N ALA A 166 7.90 15.25 3.62
CA ALA A 166 7.10 14.53 4.61
C ALA A 166 7.83 13.28 5.11
N LEU A 167 8.46 12.51 4.22
CA LEU A 167 9.24 11.32 4.53
C LEU A 167 10.54 11.63 5.28
N GLY A 168 11.05 12.86 5.25
CA GLY A 168 12.17 13.30 6.09
C GLY A 168 11.95 13.12 7.60
N ARG A 169 10.70 12.87 8.02
CA ARG A 169 10.37 12.49 9.40
C ARG A 169 10.61 11.01 9.71
N LEU A 170 10.71 10.16 8.69
CA LEU A 170 11.03 8.75 8.84
C LEU A 170 12.55 8.55 8.84
N SER A 171 13.24 9.21 7.93
CA SER A 171 14.69 9.11 7.77
C SER A 171 15.24 10.48 7.36
N GLU A 172 16.25 10.98 8.09
CA GLU A 172 16.95 12.22 7.74
C GLU A 172 17.72 12.10 6.40
N HIS A 173 18.04 10.87 6.01
CA HIS A 173 18.77 10.56 4.78
C HIS A 173 17.93 9.64 3.88
N LEU A 174 17.13 10.24 3.01
CA LEU A 174 16.51 9.56 1.88
C LEU A 174 17.52 9.56 0.73
N ASP A 175 18.29 8.48 0.62
CA ASP A 175 19.16 8.27 -0.52
C ASP A 175 18.35 7.70 -1.68
N LEU A 176 18.19 8.48 -2.72
CA LEU A 176 17.55 8.09 -3.98
C LEU A 176 18.57 7.77 -5.08
N GLY A 177 19.86 7.75 -4.76
CA GLY A 177 20.93 7.45 -5.71
C GLY A 177 21.04 5.96 -6.05
N ASP A 178 20.63 5.09 -5.12
CA ASP A 178 20.73 3.62 -5.25
C ASP A 178 19.35 2.98 -5.51
N LEU A 179 18.45 3.67 -6.23
CA LEU A 179 17.14 3.10 -6.59
C LEU A 179 17.30 2.01 -7.65
N PRO A 180 16.57 0.88 -7.53
CA PRO A 180 16.50 -0.13 -8.57
C PRO A 180 15.97 0.41 -9.89
N ASP A 181 16.49 -0.10 -11.01
CA ASP A 181 16.00 0.24 -12.35
C ASP A 181 14.58 -0.29 -12.58
N GLY A 182 13.77 0.49 -13.32
CA GLY A 182 12.45 0.09 -13.80
C GLY A 182 11.28 0.80 -13.11
N PRO A 183 11.13 0.78 -11.77
CA PRO A 183 10.11 1.55 -11.07
C PRO A 183 10.29 3.06 -11.24
N VAL A 184 9.22 3.82 -11.06
CA VAL A 184 9.25 5.29 -11.11
C VAL A 184 9.34 5.87 -9.69
N VAL A 185 9.75 7.14 -9.58
CA VAL A 185 9.98 7.80 -8.27
C VAL A 185 8.76 7.71 -7.33
N ASP A 186 7.54 7.78 -7.86
CA ASP A 186 6.34 7.67 -7.02
C ASP A 186 6.18 6.28 -6.40
N ASP A 187 6.57 5.19 -7.06
CA ASP A 187 6.53 3.84 -6.49
C ASP A 187 7.45 3.73 -5.25
N PHE A 188 8.64 4.33 -5.31
CA PHE A 188 9.56 4.38 -4.16
C PHE A 188 9.01 5.23 -3.01
N LEU A 189 8.41 6.38 -3.30
CA LEU A 189 7.83 7.24 -2.28
C LEU A 189 6.61 6.58 -1.63
N ASP A 190 5.80 5.87 -2.40
CA ASP A 190 4.63 5.14 -1.92
C ASP A 190 5.07 3.95 -1.04
N ALA A 191 6.11 3.18 -1.42
CA ALA A 191 6.70 2.14 -0.58
C ALA A 191 7.29 2.71 0.74
N ALA A 192 7.99 3.85 0.69
CA ALA A 192 8.49 4.50 1.91
C ALA A 192 7.35 4.97 2.83
N ALA A 193 6.26 5.49 2.27
CA ALA A 193 5.08 5.89 3.05
C ALA A 193 4.39 4.67 3.70
N ALA A 194 4.37 3.53 3.01
CA ALA A 194 3.88 2.28 3.57
C ALA A 194 4.76 1.77 4.73
N ALA A 195 6.09 1.87 4.62
CA ALA A 195 7.02 1.56 5.72
C ALA A 195 6.79 2.46 6.95
N TRP A 196 6.54 3.76 6.72
CA TRP A 196 6.19 4.70 7.79
C TRP A 196 4.90 4.28 8.52
N SER A 197 3.86 3.90 7.80
CA SER A 197 2.60 3.44 8.40
C SER A 197 2.77 2.10 9.12
N ALA A 198 3.56 1.17 8.58
CA ALA A 198 3.89 -0.09 9.24
C ALA A 198 4.58 0.13 10.60
N ARG A 199 5.54 1.07 10.66
CA ARG A 199 6.18 1.44 11.92
C ARG A 199 5.17 2.02 12.91
N ARG A 200 4.30 2.93 12.48
CA ARG A 200 3.28 3.54 13.33
C ARG A 200 2.27 2.51 13.84
N PHE A 201 1.90 1.55 13.00
CA PHE A 201 1.04 0.44 13.39
C PHE A 201 1.69 -0.37 14.51
N HIS A 202 2.98 -0.68 14.41
CA HIS A 202 3.73 -1.40 15.42
C HIS A 202 3.76 -0.69 16.77
N VAL A 203 3.99 0.63 16.80
CA VAL A 203 4.07 1.41 18.04
C VAL A 203 2.72 1.94 18.53
N GLY A 204 1.61 1.61 17.87
CA GLY A 204 0.26 2.01 18.28
C GLY A 204 -0.10 3.48 18.00
N GLU A 205 0.64 4.17 17.13
CA GLU A 205 0.41 5.58 16.77
C GLU A 205 -0.36 5.77 15.45
N HIS A 206 -0.83 4.70 14.86
CA HIS A 206 -1.49 4.66 13.56
C HIS A 206 -2.96 5.10 13.62
N ARG A 207 -3.52 5.36 12.44
CA ARG A 207 -4.96 5.43 12.22
C ARG A 207 -5.42 4.16 11.52
N THR A 208 -6.48 3.55 12.03
CA THR A 208 -7.19 2.45 11.36
C THR A 208 -8.41 2.98 10.64
N PHE A 209 -8.68 2.47 9.45
CA PHE A 209 -9.93 2.57 8.71
C PHE A 209 -10.52 1.17 8.61
N GLY A 210 -11.85 1.04 8.83
CA GLY A 210 -12.55 -0.23 8.84
C GLY A 210 -12.51 -0.92 10.20
N THR A 211 -12.28 -2.23 10.21
CA THR A 211 -12.31 -3.07 11.42
C THR A 211 -10.94 -3.18 12.09
N ALA A 212 -10.92 -3.53 13.36
CA ALA A 212 -9.68 -3.73 14.10
C ALA A 212 -8.92 -4.99 13.67
N ASP A 213 -9.65 -6.01 13.19
CA ASP A 213 -9.08 -7.23 12.64
C ASP A 213 -8.62 -7.03 11.17
N ALA A 214 -7.93 -8.02 10.62
CA ALA A 214 -7.39 -7.95 9.28
C ALA A 214 -8.42 -8.15 8.15
N SER A 215 -9.69 -8.43 8.47
CA SER A 215 -10.72 -8.77 7.48
C SER A 215 -11.15 -7.59 6.61
N ASP A 216 -11.13 -6.37 7.17
CA ASP A 216 -11.43 -5.12 6.46
C ASP A 216 -10.68 -3.95 7.12
N ARG A 217 -9.36 -3.89 6.93
CA ARG A 217 -8.50 -2.90 7.58
C ARG A 217 -7.55 -2.24 6.60
N ILE A 218 -7.47 -0.90 6.65
CA ILE A 218 -6.39 -0.09 6.07
C ILE A 218 -5.78 0.74 7.20
N VAL A 219 -4.45 0.86 7.24
CA VAL A 219 -3.72 1.65 8.25
C VAL A 219 -2.97 2.83 7.61
N ALA A 220 -2.79 3.92 8.43
CA ALA A 220 -2.03 5.11 8.06
C ALA A 220 -1.32 5.76 9.27
#